data_35d6f527031ac9290d9acabc8c77a598
#
_entry.id   35d6f527031ac9290d9acabc8c77a598
#
_cell.length_a   1.000
_cell.length_b   1.000
_cell.length_c   1.000
_cell.angle_alpha   90.00
_cell.angle_beta   90.00
_cell.angle_gamma   90.00
#
_symmetry.space_group_name_H-M   'P 1'
#
loop_
_entity.id
_entity.type
_entity.pdbx_description
1 polymer ?
#
loop_
_entity_poly.entity_id
_entity_poly.type
_entity_poly.pdbx_seq_one_letter_code
_entity_poly.pdbx_strand_id
1 'polypeptide(L)'
;MKKIIPSIFIIILSLVYNQDRPTIALVLSGGGAKGISQIPTLELIDSLNIPIDYIVGTSMGSISGSMYALGYSPAEIKKIAFETNWNMIFSNNKNRKNLYFFQKRDYDKYKVVFRLDGITPQAPIALTNGHASYMHLSKLSGIYELINNFNDFPIPFRCNAVDLLSGNEIIFSKGSLAKSLRASSSIPSIFSPIKDNKLLLADGGVINNFPADIASQLGADLIIGANVSFNKKHADDISTVFDVLSQSILLNGFKKRIDNLYHTDILIEPDVSNESMLNFSKETLDQLFIKGRKAAYSKLDQLVKLKESLNIDIPIYTTLSSIKTNIFTISDIVITSNNNVTSINQFKETSLPLKLTKNEFLDKLSNIRSSYEYINIQYQLFKNDSDYTLILSLDAVSKNFINKVTITGNDKLST
;
A
#
# COMPACT_ATOMS: atom_id res chain seq x y z
N MET A 1 23.73 -35.39 30.61
CA MET A 1 22.84 -34.25 30.94
C MET A 1 22.74 -33.36 29.71
N LYS A 2 21.72 -33.55 28.86
CA LYS A 2 21.54 -32.82 27.59
C LYS A 2 20.76 -31.53 27.86
N LYS A 3 21.27 -30.43 27.32
CA LYS A 3 20.82 -29.05 27.49
C LYS A 3 19.36 -28.81 27.05
N ILE A 4 18.47 -28.62 28.04
CA ILE A 4 17.04 -28.25 27.87
C ILE A 4 16.89 -26.72 28.03
N ILE A 5 17.79 -25.92 27.48
CA ILE A 5 17.75 -24.45 27.66
C ILE A 5 17.14 -23.67 26.48
N PRO A 6 17.08 -24.16 25.22
CA PRO A 6 16.51 -23.33 24.14
C PRO A 6 14.98 -23.20 24.14
N SER A 7 14.26 -24.21 24.64
CA SER A 7 12.77 -24.22 24.57
C SER A 7 12.09 -23.26 25.55
N ILE A 8 12.73 -22.99 26.69
CA ILE A 8 12.16 -22.07 27.71
C ILE A 8 12.33 -20.60 27.26
N PHE A 9 13.38 -20.30 26.53
CA PHE A 9 13.62 -18.94 26.02
C PHE A 9 12.65 -18.54 24.89
N ILE A 10 12.24 -19.51 24.07
CA ILE A 10 11.23 -19.29 23.02
C ILE A 10 9.82 -19.10 23.62
N ILE A 11 9.51 -19.81 24.71
CA ILE A 11 8.24 -19.63 25.44
C ILE A 11 8.21 -18.28 26.16
N ILE A 12 9.33 -17.80 26.69
CA ILE A 12 9.40 -16.48 27.31
C ILE A 12 9.29 -15.36 26.27
N LEU A 13 9.85 -15.50 25.07
CA LEU A 13 9.65 -14.53 23.99
C LEU A 13 8.19 -14.49 23.50
N SER A 14 7.50 -15.62 23.44
CA SER A 14 6.08 -15.66 23.08
C SER A 14 5.17 -15.11 24.18
N LEU A 15 5.59 -15.18 25.45
CA LEU A 15 4.87 -14.59 26.58
C LEU A 15 5.09 -13.07 26.73
N VAL A 16 6.23 -12.55 26.26
CA VAL A 16 6.51 -11.11 26.26
C VAL A 16 5.73 -10.38 25.13
N TYR A 17 5.24 -11.10 24.12
CA TYR A 17 4.48 -10.51 23.01
C TYR A 17 2.98 -10.35 23.25
N ASN A 18 2.48 -10.84 24.40
CA ASN A 18 1.09 -10.61 24.79
C ASN A 18 1.03 -9.50 25.86
N GLN A 19 1.54 -8.31 25.54
CA GLN A 19 1.19 -7.13 26.32
C GLN A 19 -0.23 -6.73 25.94
N ASP A 20 -1.10 -6.59 26.95
CA ASP A 20 -2.47 -6.09 26.87
C ASP A 20 -2.50 -4.59 26.48
N ARG A 21 -1.91 -4.25 25.32
CA ARG A 21 -2.02 -2.91 24.76
C ARG A 21 -3.22 -2.81 23.82
N PRO A 22 -3.83 -1.65 23.70
CA PRO A 22 -4.86 -1.44 22.71
C PRO A 22 -4.32 -1.71 21.30
N THR A 23 -5.13 -2.37 20.48
CA THR A 23 -4.87 -2.58 19.06
C THR A 23 -5.13 -1.29 18.29
N ILE A 24 -4.20 -0.89 17.42
CA ILE A 24 -4.25 0.37 16.69
C ILE A 24 -4.42 0.11 15.20
N ALA A 25 -5.45 0.68 14.61
CA ALA A 25 -5.62 0.69 13.17
C ALA A 25 -5.25 2.03 12.55
N LEU A 26 -4.67 1.98 11.37
CA LEU A 26 -4.43 3.13 10.50
C LEU A 26 -5.41 3.10 9.34
N VAL A 27 -6.21 4.16 9.19
CA VAL A 27 -7.19 4.30 8.11
C VAL A 27 -6.79 5.43 7.16
N LEU A 28 -6.71 5.10 5.87
CA LEU A 28 -6.30 6.02 4.82
C LEU A 28 -7.42 6.18 3.77
N SER A 29 -7.90 7.41 3.61
CA SER A 29 -8.99 7.69 2.66
C SER A 29 -8.52 7.69 1.21
N GLY A 30 -9.47 7.51 0.29
CA GLY A 30 -9.26 7.78 -1.12
C GLY A 30 -9.18 9.28 -1.42
N GLY A 31 -8.60 9.63 -2.58
CA GLY A 31 -8.49 11.05 -2.97
C GLY A 31 -7.62 11.32 -4.20
N GLY A 32 -7.20 10.29 -4.93
CA GLY A 32 -6.29 10.46 -6.07
C GLY A 32 -5.00 11.17 -5.66
N ALA A 33 -4.59 12.23 -6.37
CA ALA A 33 -3.39 13.01 -6.02
C ALA A 33 -3.39 13.52 -4.58
N LYS A 34 -4.57 13.90 -4.04
CA LYS A 34 -4.69 14.36 -2.64
C LYS A 34 -4.18 13.33 -1.63
N GLY A 35 -4.25 12.03 -1.97
CA GLY A 35 -3.73 10.94 -1.13
C GLY A 35 -2.24 11.04 -0.81
N ILE A 36 -1.47 11.79 -1.59
CA ILE A 36 -0.04 12.05 -1.31
C ILE A 36 0.15 12.81 0.01
N SER A 37 -0.82 13.64 0.39
CA SER A 37 -0.79 14.36 1.68
C SER A 37 -0.97 13.45 2.90
N GLN A 38 -1.26 12.16 2.73
CA GLN A 38 -1.30 11.18 3.81
C GLN A 38 0.09 10.62 4.15
N ILE A 39 1.06 10.70 3.24
CA ILE A 39 2.41 10.15 3.46
C ILE A 39 3.10 10.76 4.68
N PRO A 40 3.02 12.08 4.97
CA PRO A 40 3.57 12.65 6.20
C PRO A 40 2.97 12.09 7.50
N THR A 41 1.73 11.56 7.46
CA THR A 41 1.16 10.84 8.61
C THR A 41 1.93 9.54 8.85
N LEU A 42 2.27 8.81 7.78
CA LEU A 42 3.10 7.60 7.89
C LEU A 42 4.50 7.96 8.42
N GLU A 43 5.10 9.06 7.94
CA GLU A 43 6.41 9.55 8.44
C GLU A 43 6.36 9.81 9.95
N LEU A 44 5.29 10.43 10.43
CA LEU A 44 5.15 10.78 11.84
C LEU A 44 4.90 9.55 12.72
N ILE A 45 4.01 8.64 12.29
CA ILE A 45 3.75 7.36 12.98
C ILE A 45 5.05 6.56 13.10
N ASP A 46 5.79 6.43 12.00
CA ASP A 46 7.07 5.71 11.94
C ASP A 46 8.12 6.34 12.86
N SER A 47 8.24 7.68 12.82
CA SER A 47 9.21 8.43 13.64
C SER A 47 8.92 8.34 15.16
N LEU A 48 7.66 8.22 15.53
CA LEU A 48 7.23 8.03 16.91
C LEU A 48 7.23 6.56 17.34
N ASN A 49 7.49 5.62 16.42
CA ASN A 49 7.38 4.18 16.63
C ASN A 49 6.01 3.78 17.22
N ILE A 50 4.92 4.34 16.69
CA ILE A 50 3.56 3.94 17.07
C ILE A 50 3.26 2.61 16.37
N PRO A 51 2.99 1.54 17.12
CA PRO A 51 2.69 0.24 16.51
C PRO A 51 1.33 0.29 15.83
N ILE A 52 1.28 -0.20 14.59
CA ILE A 52 0.05 -0.34 13.82
C ILE A 52 -0.25 -1.82 13.63
N ASP A 53 -1.45 -2.25 14.04
CA ASP A 53 -1.89 -3.65 14.00
C ASP A 53 -2.73 -3.94 12.74
N TYR A 54 -3.43 -2.94 12.21
CA TYR A 54 -4.26 -3.05 11.02
C TYR A 54 -4.10 -1.82 10.14
N ILE A 55 -4.13 -2.02 8.84
CA ILE A 55 -4.22 -0.92 7.87
C ILE A 55 -5.44 -1.13 6.99
N VAL A 56 -6.26 -0.09 6.88
CA VAL A 56 -7.43 -0.08 6.00
C VAL A 56 -7.36 1.12 5.07
N GLY A 57 -7.54 0.90 3.77
CA GLY A 57 -7.44 1.99 2.81
C GLY A 57 -8.43 1.91 1.67
N THR A 58 -8.77 3.07 1.11
CA THR A 58 -9.59 3.22 -0.09
C THR A 58 -8.78 3.91 -1.18
N SER A 59 -8.89 3.44 -2.44
CA SER A 59 -8.30 4.12 -3.61
C SER A 59 -6.80 4.43 -3.41
N MET A 60 -6.37 5.69 -3.49
CA MET A 60 -4.97 6.08 -3.24
C MET A 60 -4.52 5.71 -1.83
N GLY A 61 -5.41 5.81 -0.83
CA GLY A 61 -5.11 5.37 0.54
C GLY A 61 -4.89 3.85 0.62
N SER A 62 -5.55 3.05 -0.22
CA SER A 62 -5.28 1.62 -0.31
C SER A 62 -3.90 1.35 -0.91
N ILE A 63 -3.46 2.14 -1.88
CA ILE A 63 -2.14 2.00 -2.51
C ILE A 63 -1.03 2.36 -1.52
N SER A 64 -1.09 3.54 -0.90
CA SER A 64 -0.07 3.96 0.09
C SER A 64 -0.10 3.08 1.35
N GLY A 65 -1.31 2.72 1.81
CA GLY A 65 -1.50 1.85 2.97
C GLY A 65 -0.98 0.43 2.74
N SER A 66 -1.23 -0.15 1.55
CA SER A 66 -0.69 -1.47 1.23
C SER A 66 0.84 -1.46 1.17
N MET A 67 1.46 -0.46 0.56
CA MET A 67 2.92 -0.34 0.55
C MET A 67 3.48 -0.30 1.98
N TYR A 68 2.87 0.50 2.87
CA TYR A 68 3.27 0.58 4.26
C TYR A 68 3.04 -0.77 4.99
N ALA A 69 1.91 -1.44 4.72
CA ALA A 69 1.61 -2.77 5.25
C ALA A 69 2.62 -3.84 4.82
N LEU A 70 3.18 -3.70 3.61
CA LEU A 70 4.22 -4.57 3.07
C LEU A 70 5.64 -4.22 3.55
N GLY A 71 5.79 -3.20 4.39
CA GLY A 71 7.07 -2.79 4.96
C GLY A 71 7.87 -1.77 4.15
N TYR A 72 7.24 -1.10 3.17
CA TYR A 72 7.87 0.06 2.54
C TYR A 72 7.97 1.20 3.56
N SER A 73 9.11 1.81 3.67
CA SER A 73 9.26 3.03 4.48
C SER A 73 8.48 4.20 3.88
N PRO A 74 8.05 5.17 4.69
CA PRO A 74 7.38 6.38 4.19
C PRO A 74 8.22 7.14 3.14
N ALA A 75 9.55 7.10 3.28
CA ALA A 75 10.47 7.71 2.31
C ALA A 75 10.43 7.00 0.94
N GLU A 76 10.36 5.66 0.93
CA GLU A 76 10.21 4.88 -0.30
C GLU A 76 8.86 5.11 -0.94
N ILE A 77 7.77 5.16 -0.15
CA ILE A 77 6.42 5.47 -0.62
C ILE A 77 6.39 6.85 -1.28
N LYS A 78 6.98 7.85 -0.62
CA LYS A 78 7.13 9.20 -1.19
C LYS A 78 7.90 9.16 -2.52
N LYS A 79 9.07 8.52 -2.54
CA LYS A 79 9.89 8.41 -3.75
C LYS A 79 9.10 7.79 -4.91
N ILE A 80 8.42 6.66 -4.66
CA ILE A 80 7.59 5.98 -5.67
C ILE A 80 6.50 6.93 -6.18
N ALA A 81 5.78 7.62 -5.28
CA ALA A 81 4.72 8.54 -5.64
C ALA A 81 5.20 9.70 -6.53
N PHE A 82 6.39 10.24 -6.25
CA PHE A 82 6.98 11.36 -6.99
C PHE A 82 7.65 10.94 -8.32
N GLU A 83 8.18 9.72 -8.40
CA GLU A 83 8.84 9.20 -9.59
C GLU A 83 7.89 8.48 -10.56
N THR A 84 6.66 8.18 -10.12
CA THR A 84 5.66 7.51 -10.96
C THR A 84 5.23 8.41 -12.13
N ASN A 85 5.26 7.85 -13.33
CA ASN A 85 4.73 8.53 -14.50
C ASN A 85 3.20 8.45 -14.53
N TRP A 86 2.56 9.36 -13.80
CA TRP A 86 1.10 9.40 -13.66
C TRP A 86 0.38 9.58 -15.00
N ASN A 87 0.95 10.34 -15.93
CA ASN A 87 0.38 10.49 -17.26
C ASN A 87 0.25 9.14 -17.98
N MET A 88 1.24 8.26 -17.83
CA MET A 88 1.17 6.91 -18.39
C MET A 88 0.12 6.05 -17.70
N ILE A 89 -0.03 6.20 -16.38
CA ILE A 89 -1.05 5.47 -15.59
C ILE A 89 -2.47 5.83 -16.06
N PHE A 90 -2.73 7.14 -16.27
CA PHE A 90 -4.06 7.64 -16.63
C PHE A 90 -4.38 7.60 -18.13
N SER A 91 -3.37 7.69 -19.00
CA SER A 91 -3.61 7.67 -20.45
C SER A 91 -3.50 6.28 -21.06
N ASN A 92 -2.90 5.33 -20.33
CA ASN A 92 -2.53 4.01 -20.85
C ASN A 92 -1.65 4.10 -22.12
N ASN A 93 -1.01 5.25 -22.35
CA ASN A 93 -0.18 5.49 -23.49
C ASN A 93 1.08 4.64 -23.42
N LYS A 94 1.33 3.86 -24.44
CA LYS A 94 2.58 3.13 -24.58
C LYS A 94 3.69 4.12 -24.92
N ASN A 95 4.86 3.93 -24.33
CA ASN A 95 6.02 4.71 -24.75
C ASN A 95 6.25 4.47 -26.24
N ARG A 96 6.24 5.54 -27.04
CA ARG A 96 6.41 5.46 -28.50
C ARG A 96 7.69 4.69 -28.91
N LYS A 97 8.71 4.65 -28.04
CA LYS A 97 9.92 3.86 -28.27
C LYS A 97 9.65 2.35 -28.32
N ASN A 98 8.63 1.89 -27.58
CA ASN A 98 8.26 0.47 -27.46
C ASN A 98 7.23 0.02 -28.50
N LEU A 99 6.84 0.88 -29.43
CA LEU A 99 5.93 0.55 -30.51
C LEU A 99 6.69 0.05 -31.73
N TYR A 100 6.13 -0.94 -32.40
CA TYR A 100 6.63 -1.36 -33.70
C TYR A 100 6.50 -0.21 -34.72
N PHE A 101 7.39 -0.19 -35.71
CA PHE A 101 7.46 0.88 -36.71
C PHE A 101 6.09 1.20 -37.34
N PHE A 102 5.34 0.20 -37.73
CA PHE A 102 4.01 0.37 -38.35
C PHE A 102 2.98 0.94 -37.37
N GLN A 103 3.07 0.62 -36.08
CA GLN A 103 2.16 1.15 -35.06
C GLN A 103 2.45 2.63 -34.75
N LYS A 104 3.70 3.08 -34.92
CA LYS A 104 4.10 4.47 -34.65
C LYS A 104 3.41 5.47 -35.57
N ARG A 105 3.01 5.07 -36.77
CA ARG A 105 2.40 5.95 -37.76
C ARG A 105 1.01 6.40 -37.33
N ASP A 106 0.23 5.49 -36.76
CA ASP A 106 -1.16 5.74 -36.42
C ASP A 106 -1.38 5.94 -34.90
N TYR A 107 -0.29 5.82 -34.11
CA TYR A 107 -0.32 6.03 -32.67
C TYR A 107 -0.49 7.53 -32.38
N ASP A 108 -1.41 7.87 -31.48
CA ASP A 108 -1.81 9.25 -31.12
C ASP A 108 -2.40 10.10 -32.23
N LYS A 109 -2.71 9.51 -33.38
CA LYS A 109 -3.34 10.23 -34.50
C LYS A 109 -4.77 10.67 -34.17
N TYR A 110 -5.47 9.85 -33.37
CA TYR A 110 -6.84 10.08 -32.97
C TYR A 110 -6.93 10.20 -31.45
N LYS A 111 -7.54 11.28 -30.96
CA LYS A 111 -7.77 11.51 -29.52
C LYS A 111 -8.88 10.63 -28.94
N VAL A 112 -9.85 10.26 -29.77
CA VAL A 112 -10.98 9.42 -29.39
C VAL A 112 -11.18 8.35 -30.44
N VAL A 113 -11.27 7.10 -30.00
CA VAL A 113 -11.53 5.94 -30.85
C VAL A 113 -12.80 5.26 -30.36
N PHE A 114 -13.80 5.19 -31.24
CA PHE A 114 -15.03 4.45 -30.99
C PHE A 114 -14.88 3.03 -31.51
N ARG A 115 -15.34 2.07 -30.72
CA ARG A 115 -15.55 0.70 -31.24
C ARG A 115 -16.83 0.66 -32.07
N LEU A 116 -16.81 -0.10 -33.12
CA LEU A 116 -18.04 -0.38 -33.90
C LEU A 116 -18.56 -1.76 -33.49
N ASP A 117 -19.86 -1.82 -33.19
CA ASP A 117 -20.60 -3.06 -33.10
C ASP A 117 -21.50 -3.14 -34.34
N GLY A 118 -21.05 -3.89 -35.32
CA GLY A 118 -21.57 -3.77 -36.69
C GLY A 118 -21.29 -2.37 -37.25
N ILE A 119 -22.31 -1.57 -37.48
CA ILE A 119 -22.23 -0.19 -37.97
C ILE A 119 -22.49 0.85 -36.86
N THR A 120 -22.78 0.41 -35.63
CA THR A 120 -23.15 1.29 -34.51
C THR A 120 -21.91 1.67 -33.70
N PRO A 121 -21.55 2.97 -33.61
CA PRO A 121 -20.47 3.40 -32.75
C PRO A 121 -20.83 3.18 -31.28
N GLN A 122 -19.95 2.54 -30.54
CA GLN A 122 -20.06 2.31 -29.10
C GLN A 122 -19.17 3.31 -28.33
N ALA A 123 -19.78 4.05 -27.42
CA ALA A 123 -19.04 4.92 -26.51
C ALA A 123 -18.13 4.09 -25.60
N PRO A 124 -16.91 4.55 -25.33
CA PRO A 124 -16.04 3.86 -24.38
C PRO A 124 -16.62 3.93 -22.97
N ILE A 125 -16.53 2.82 -22.23
CA ILE A 125 -17.01 2.72 -20.83
C ILE A 125 -16.19 3.65 -19.90
N ALA A 126 -14.94 3.95 -20.27
CA ALA A 126 -14.02 4.78 -19.49
C ALA A 126 -12.91 5.33 -20.40
N LEU A 127 -12.21 6.35 -19.92
CA LEU A 127 -11.08 6.97 -20.64
C LEU A 127 -9.93 5.98 -20.87
N THR A 128 -9.70 5.05 -19.92
CA THR A 128 -8.65 4.03 -20.01
C THR A 128 -9.12 2.69 -19.45
N ASN A 129 -8.58 1.60 -19.99
CA ASN A 129 -8.81 0.26 -19.44
C ASN A 129 -7.99 0.00 -18.15
N GLY A 130 -7.05 0.88 -17.79
CA GLY A 130 -6.24 0.80 -16.57
C GLY A 130 -5.18 -0.30 -16.56
N HIS A 131 -4.78 -0.82 -17.73
CA HIS A 131 -3.73 -1.85 -17.80
C HIS A 131 -2.39 -1.34 -17.24
N ALA A 132 -2.01 -0.10 -17.57
CA ALA A 132 -0.79 0.51 -17.04
C ALA A 132 -0.83 0.63 -15.51
N SER A 133 -1.99 1.01 -14.96
CA SER A 133 -2.22 1.03 -13.51
C SER A 133 -2.05 -0.36 -12.89
N TYR A 134 -2.70 -1.39 -13.47
CA TYR A 134 -2.57 -2.77 -12.97
C TYR A 134 -1.12 -3.26 -12.97
N MET A 135 -0.38 -3.03 -14.07
CA MET A 135 1.02 -3.41 -14.16
C MET A 135 1.91 -2.68 -13.14
N HIS A 136 1.61 -1.40 -12.89
CA HIS A 136 2.32 -0.65 -11.86
C HIS A 136 2.03 -1.20 -10.46
N LEU A 137 0.77 -1.47 -10.13
CA LEU A 137 0.36 -2.04 -8.85
C LEU A 137 0.94 -3.45 -8.65
N SER A 138 0.95 -4.29 -9.70
CA SER A 138 1.58 -5.61 -9.66
C SER A 138 3.08 -5.53 -9.36
N LYS A 139 3.76 -4.53 -9.92
CA LYS A 139 5.17 -4.28 -9.59
C LYS A 139 5.37 -3.86 -8.12
N LEU A 140 4.48 -3.03 -7.59
CA LEU A 140 4.52 -2.58 -6.19
C LEU A 140 4.21 -3.74 -5.22
N SER A 141 3.26 -4.59 -5.56
CA SER A 141 2.92 -5.78 -4.76
C SER A 141 4.08 -6.78 -4.71
N GLY A 142 4.87 -6.89 -5.79
CA GLY A 142 6.05 -7.72 -5.87
C GLY A 142 5.79 -9.17 -5.46
N ILE A 143 6.61 -9.69 -4.56
CA ILE A 143 6.49 -11.08 -4.06
C ILE A 143 5.22 -11.32 -3.23
N TYR A 144 4.61 -10.26 -2.67
CA TYR A 144 3.39 -10.39 -1.87
C TYR A 144 2.15 -10.77 -2.69
N GLU A 145 2.22 -10.74 -4.02
CA GLU A 145 1.21 -11.34 -4.90
C GLU A 145 1.07 -12.87 -4.69
N LEU A 146 2.08 -13.52 -4.13
CA LEU A 146 2.06 -14.93 -3.79
C LEU A 146 1.36 -15.23 -2.46
N ILE A 147 1.15 -14.21 -1.63
CA ILE A 147 0.46 -14.33 -0.34
C ILE A 147 -1.03 -14.08 -0.55
N ASN A 148 -1.80 -15.15 -0.42
CA ASN A 148 -3.24 -15.08 -0.71
C ASN A 148 -4.05 -14.39 0.41
N ASN A 149 -3.63 -14.49 1.67
CA ASN A 149 -4.35 -13.93 2.82
C ASN A 149 -3.65 -12.65 3.30
N PHE A 150 -4.34 -11.51 3.25
CA PHE A 150 -3.76 -10.22 3.63
C PHE A 150 -3.56 -10.07 5.15
N ASN A 151 -4.01 -11.04 5.97
CA ASN A 151 -3.61 -11.13 7.37
C ASN A 151 -2.16 -11.58 7.55
N ASP A 152 -1.59 -12.23 6.54
CA ASP A 152 -0.23 -12.76 6.57
C ASP A 152 0.80 -11.72 6.07
N PHE A 153 0.36 -10.49 5.77
CA PHE A 153 1.27 -9.37 5.51
C PHE A 153 1.94 -8.90 6.80
N PRO A 154 3.09 -8.23 6.73
CA PRO A 154 3.76 -7.66 7.91
C PRO A 154 2.83 -6.86 8.82
N ILE A 155 1.90 -6.10 8.23
CA ILE A 155 0.76 -5.52 8.94
C ILE A 155 -0.51 -5.97 8.19
N PRO A 156 -1.47 -6.63 8.85
CA PRO A 156 -2.75 -7.01 8.27
C PRO A 156 -3.44 -5.88 7.54
N PHE A 157 -3.89 -6.15 6.31
CA PHE A 157 -4.38 -5.11 5.41
C PHE A 157 -5.79 -5.38 4.89
N ARG A 158 -6.56 -4.31 4.69
CA ARG A 158 -7.85 -4.32 3.98
C ARG A 158 -7.94 -3.16 3.01
N CYS A 159 -8.61 -3.39 1.89
CA CYS A 159 -9.11 -2.32 1.04
C CYS A 159 -10.50 -2.67 0.54
N ASN A 160 -11.22 -1.66 0.06
CA ASN A 160 -12.60 -1.84 -0.39
C ASN A 160 -12.79 -1.43 -1.85
N ALA A 161 -13.84 -1.95 -2.45
CA ALA A 161 -14.39 -1.54 -3.73
C ALA A 161 -15.92 -1.54 -3.63
N VAL A 162 -16.60 -1.04 -4.66
CA VAL A 162 -18.05 -1.18 -4.80
C VAL A 162 -18.37 -2.09 -5.98
N ASP A 163 -19.31 -3.00 -5.80
CA ASP A 163 -19.90 -3.72 -6.92
C ASP A 163 -21.01 -2.89 -7.56
N LEU A 164 -20.82 -2.46 -8.80
CA LEU A 164 -21.74 -1.61 -9.54
C LEU A 164 -23.08 -2.30 -9.89
N LEU A 165 -23.15 -3.63 -9.76
CA LEU A 165 -24.37 -4.38 -10.07
C LEU A 165 -25.30 -4.46 -8.86
N SER A 166 -24.75 -4.66 -7.67
CA SER A 166 -25.52 -4.79 -6.43
C SER A 166 -25.51 -3.53 -5.57
N GLY A 167 -24.55 -2.62 -5.77
CA GLY A 167 -24.30 -1.47 -4.90
C GLY A 167 -23.61 -1.84 -3.57
N ASN A 168 -23.22 -3.10 -3.39
CA ASN A 168 -22.60 -3.55 -2.14
C ASN A 168 -21.12 -3.17 -2.08
N GLU A 169 -20.66 -2.87 -0.87
CA GLU A 169 -19.23 -2.74 -0.57
C GLU A 169 -18.58 -4.13 -0.55
N ILE A 170 -17.46 -4.24 -1.25
CA ILE A 170 -16.63 -5.43 -1.28
C ILE A 170 -15.34 -5.14 -0.53
N ILE A 171 -15.09 -5.88 0.56
CA ILE A 171 -13.87 -5.75 1.37
C ILE A 171 -12.91 -6.86 0.97
N PHE A 172 -11.72 -6.46 0.51
CA PHE A 172 -10.67 -7.40 0.16
C PHE A 172 -9.80 -7.74 1.36
N SER A 173 -9.72 -9.02 1.66
CA SER A 173 -8.88 -9.60 2.71
C SER A 173 -7.97 -10.72 2.19
N LYS A 174 -8.13 -11.08 0.92
CA LYS A 174 -7.40 -12.19 0.28
C LYS A 174 -7.44 -12.07 -1.25
N GLY A 175 -6.60 -12.85 -1.92
CA GLY A 175 -6.49 -12.92 -3.37
C GLY A 175 -5.31 -12.12 -3.90
N SER A 176 -5.37 -11.71 -5.17
CA SER A 176 -4.34 -10.86 -5.77
C SER A 176 -4.41 -9.44 -5.20
N LEU A 177 -3.33 -8.98 -4.59
CA LEU A 177 -3.24 -7.63 -4.04
C LEU A 177 -3.35 -6.59 -5.15
N ALA A 178 -2.61 -6.75 -6.26
CA ALA A 178 -2.66 -5.84 -7.39
C ALA A 178 -4.07 -5.69 -7.97
N LYS A 179 -4.82 -6.79 -8.07
CA LYS A 179 -6.22 -6.78 -8.52
C LYS A 179 -7.13 -6.04 -7.53
N SER A 180 -6.95 -6.27 -6.24
CA SER A 180 -7.72 -5.61 -5.18
C SER A 180 -7.47 -4.11 -5.17
N LEU A 181 -6.20 -3.69 -5.25
CA LEU A 181 -5.82 -2.28 -5.32
C LEU A 181 -6.33 -1.62 -6.61
N ARG A 182 -6.26 -2.35 -7.74
CA ARG A 182 -6.79 -1.86 -9.02
C ARG A 182 -8.31 -1.69 -8.98
N ALA A 183 -9.04 -2.60 -8.32
CA ALA A 183 -10.48 -2.46 -8.10
C ALA A 183 -10.78 -1.26 -7.19
N SER A 184 -10.10 -1.17 -6.05
CA SER A 184 -10.24 -0.07 -5.09
C SER A 184 -9.94 1.31 -5.68
N SER A 185 -9.10 1.39 -6.72
CA SER A 185 -8.74 2.64 -7.42
C SER A 185 -9.36 2.79 -8.80
N SER A 186 -10.42 2.03 -9.11
CA SER A 186 -11.15 2.11 -10.39
C SER A 186 -12.13 3.27 -10.42
N ILE A 187 -11.62 4.50 -10.45
CA ILE A 187 -12.44 5.72 -10.50
C ILE A 187 -13.38 5.66 -11.69
N PRO A 188 -14.72 5.71 -11.48
CA PRO A 188 -15.71 5.67 -12.56
C PRO A 188 -15.43 6.74 -13.62
N SER A 189 -15.71 6.44 -14.87
CA SER A 189 -15.44 7.25 -16.06
C SER A 189 -13.96 7.40 -16.44
N ILE A 190 -13.02 7.28 -15.51
CA ILE A 190 -11.57 7.34 -15.78
C ILE A 190 -11.04 5.96 -16.11
N PHE A 191 -11.26 5.00 -15.22
CA PHE A 191 -10.84 3.63 -15.39
C PHE A 191 -12.01 2.69 -15.63
N SER A 192 -11.82 1.74 -16.54
CA SER A 192 -12.80 0.66 -16.72
C SER A 192 -12.96 -0.13 -15.42
N PRO A 193 -14.20 -0.47 -15.03
CA PRO A 193 -14.48 -1.35 -13.91
C PRO A 193 -13.80 -2.71 -14.07
N ILE A 194 -13.47 -3.35 -12.97
CA ILE A 194 -12.87 -4.68 -12.97
C ILE A 194 -13.99 -5.73 -12.95
N LYS A 195 -14.02 -6.58 -13.99
CA LYS A 195 -14.87 -7.76 -13.99
C LYS A 195 -14.20 -8.86 -13.16
N ASP A 196 -14.88 -9.33 -12.13
CA ASP A 196 -14.45 -10.44 -11.29
C ASP A 196 -15.60 -11.42 -11.06
N ASN A 197 -15.57 -12.53 -11.79
CA ASN A 197 -16.67 -13.49 -11.81
C ASN A 197 -18.01 -12.79 -12.18
N LYS A 198 -18.94 -12.71 -11.21
CA LYS A 198 -20.24 -12.05 -11.34
C LYS A 198 -20.24 -10.59 -10.88
N LEU A 199 -19.12 -10.07 -10.41
CA LEU A 199 -19.00 -8.71 -9.87
C LEU A 199 -18.48 -7.76 -10.95
N LEU A 200 -18.89 -6.51 -10.85
CA LEU A 200 -18.37 -5.39 -11.64
C LEU A 200 -17.85 -4.30 -10.69
N LEU A 201 -16.55 -4.35 -10.39
CA LEU A 201 -15.93 -3.60 -9.31
C LEU A 201 -15.45 -2.23 -9.77
N ALA A 202 -15.77 -1.21 -8.98
CA ALA A 202 -15.29 0.16 -9.13
C ALA A 202 -14.71 0.66 -7.80
N ASP A 203 -14.17 1.88 -7.81
CA ASP A 203 -13.51 2.53 -6.66
C ASP A 203 -14.40 2.50 -5.41
N GLY A 204 -13.83 2.05 -4.30
CA GLY A 204 -14.51 2.00 -3.01
C GLY A 204 -14.98 3.36 -2.50
N GLY A 205 -14.34 4.44 -2.96
CA GLY A 205 -14.71 5.81 -2.61
C GLY A 205 -16.12 6.22 -3.02
N VAL A 206 -16.74 5.48 -3.94
CA VAL A 206 -18.16 5.67 -4.33
C VAL A 206 -19.10 5.46 -3.14
N ILE A 207 -18.80 4.49 -2.26
CA ILE A 207 -19.66 4.11 -1.15
C ILE A 207 -19.01 4.35 0.21
N ASN A 208 -17.70 4.12 0.35
CA ASN A 208 -16.96 4.24 1.61
C ASN A 208 -15.53 4.73 1.36
N ASN A 209 -15.39 6.04 1.31
CA ASN A 209 -14.10 6.65 0.96
C ASN A 209 -13.14 6.79 2.15
N PHE A 210 -13.62 6.63 3.37
CA PHE A 210 -12.83 6.66 4.61
C PHE A 210 -13.26 5.51 5.52
N PRO A 211 -12.71 4.29 5.33
CA PRO A 211 -13.27 3.04 5.84
C PRO A 211 -12.89 2.75 7.29
N ALA A 212 -13.19 3.66 8.23
CA ALA A 212 -12.91 3.47 9.66
C ALA A 212 -13.83 2.41 10.30
N ASP A 213 -15.04 2.24 9.79
CA ASP A 213 -15.95 1.16 10.17
C ASP A 213 -15.34 -0.24 9.93
N ILE A 214 -14.59 -0.40 8.85
CA ILE A 214 -13.89 -1.67 8.56
C ILE A 214 -12.79 -1.92 9.61
N ALA A 215 -12.04 -0.88 10.00
CA ALA A 215 -11.04 -0.99 11.06
C ALA A 215 -11.67 -1.34 12.42
N SER A 216 -12.80 -0.72 12.75
CA SER A 216 -13.58 -1.07 13.94
C SER A 216 -14.09 -2.52 13.92
N GLN A 217 -14.59 -3.00 12.77
CA GLN A 217 -15.02 -4.40 12.60
C GLN A 217 -13.86 -5.40 12.73
N LEU A 218 -12.62 -5.01 12.46
CA LEU A 218 -11.44 -5.85 12.69
C LEU A 218 -11.04 -5.93 14.17
N GLY A 219 -11.72 -5.19 15.05
CA GLY A 219 -11.46 -5.16 16.48
C GLY A 219 -10.37 -4.18 16.90
N ALA A 220 -10.13 -3.11 16.11
CA ALA A 220 -9.23 -2.05 16.53
C ALA A 220 -9.82 -1.29 17.72
N ASP A 221 -9.04 -1.16 18.79
CA ASP A 221 -9.40 -0.39 19.99
C ASP A 221 -9.21 1.12 19.77
N LEU A 222 -8.23 1.48 18.92
CA LEU A 222 -7.94 2.88 18.58
C LEU A 222 -7.73 3.00 17.06
N ILE A 223 -8.26 4.07 16.49
CA ILE A 223 -8.17 4.34 15.05
C ILE A 223 -7.50 5.69 14.82
N ILE A 224 -6.35 5.66 14.13
CA ILE A 224 -5.70 6.83 13.57
C ILE A 224 -6.16 6.96 12.12
N GLY A 225 -6.83 8.05 11.77
CA GLY A 225 -7.34 8.28 10.43
C GLY A 225 -6.65 9.42 9.71
N ALA A 226 -6.18 9.20 8.47
CA ALA A 226 -5.77 10.27 7.58
C ALA A 226 -6.82 10.44 6.47
N ASN A 227 -7.58 11.52 6.54
CA ASN A 227 -8.73 11.76 5.67
C ASN A 227 -8.46 12.96 4.75
N VAL A 228 -8.37 12.69 3.45
CA VAL A 228 -8.24 13.71 2.39
C VAL A 228 -9.49 13.78 1.53
N SER A 229 -10.52 13.02 1.92
CA SER A 229 -11.79 12.99 1.24
C SER A 229 -12.57 14.24 1.57
N PHE A 230 -12.96 14.89 0.54
CA PHE A 230 -14.04 15.84 0.38
C PHE A 230 -14.30 16.86 1.51
N ASN A 231 -14.04 18.12 1.21
CA ASN A 231 -14.78 19.26 1.74
C ASN A 231 -15.97 19.58 0.83
N LYS A 232 -17.09 20.07 1.41
CA LYS A 232 -18.24 20.54 0.63
C LYS A 232 -17.71 21.53 -0.41
N LYS A 233 -17.93 21.21 -1.70
CA LYS A 233 -17.75 22.21 -2.77
C LYS A 233 -18.82 23.27 -2.61
N HIS A 234 -18.47 24.53 -2.81
CA HIS A 234 -19.44 25.59 -3.01
C HIS A 234 -20.07 25.41 -4.41
N ALA A 235 -21.27 25.97 -4.60
CA ALA A 235 -21.96 25.85 -5.89
C ALA A 235 -21.09 26.38 -7.05
N ASP A 236 -20.29 27.38 -6.79
CA ASP A 236 -19.39 28.01 -7.78
C ASP A 236 -18.20 27.12 -8.19
N ASP A 237 -17.89 26.08 -7.40
CA ASP A 237 -16.83 25.12 -7.68
C ASP A 237 -17.28 24.01 -8.66
N ILE A 238 -18.59 23.94 -8.95
CA ILE A 238 -19.19 22.93 -9.84
C ILE A 238 -19.49 23.61 -11.18
N SER A 239 -18.51 23.55 -12.07
CA SER A 239 -18.57 24.26 -13.36
C SER A 239 -18.58 23.34 -14.58
N THR A 240 -18.26 22.06 -14.42
CA THR A 240 -18.18 21.10 -15.52
C THR A 240 -19.10 19.89 -15.30
N VAL A 241 -19.45 19.21 -16.41
CA VAL A 241 -20.19 17.93 -16.35
C VAL A 241 -19.46 16.91 -15.48
N PHE A 242 -18.12 16.92 -15.51
CA PHE A 242 -17.29 16.04 -14.69
C PHE A 242 -17.41 16.37 -13.18
N ASP A 243 -17.50 17.65 -12.83
CA ASP A 243 -17.71 18.06 -11.43
C ASP A 243 -19.06 17.59 -10.93
N VAL A 244 -20.13 17.73 -11.74
CA VAL A 244 -21.49 17.26 -11.40
C VAL A 244 -21.50 15.76 -11.20
N LEU A 245 -20.92 14.98 -12.13
CA LEU A 245 -20.84 13.53 -12.03
C LEU A 245 -20.03 13.08 -10.81
N SER A 246 -18.85 13.67 -10.61
CA SER A 246 -17.99 13.36 -9.47
C SER A 246 -18.69 13.66 -8.15
N GLN A 247 -19.34 14.82 -8.06
CA GLN A 247 -20.11 15.19 -6.88
C GLN A 247 -21.27 14.24 -6.61
N SER A 248 -22.03 13.89 -7.65
CA SER A 248 -23.17 12.97 -7.54
C SER A 248 -22.75 11.57 -7.06
N ILE A 249 -21.59 11.08 -7.53
CA ILE A 249 -21.03 9.81 -7.10
C ILE A 249 -20.62 9.88 -5.62
N LEU A 250 -19.99 10.98 -5.19
CA LEU A 250 -19.49 11.15 -3.83
C LEU A 250 -20.58 11.38 -2.78
N LEU A 251 -21.77 11.85 -3.18
CA LEU A 251 -22.88 12.10 -2.25
C LEU A 251 -23.32 10.86 -1.48
N ASN A 252 -23.31 9.69 -2.11
CA ASN A 252 -23.70 8.44 -1.47
C ASN A 252 -22.76 8.05 -0.33
N GLY A 253 -21.45 8.31 -0.47
CA GLY A 253 -20.46 8.07 0.56
C GLY A 253 -20.45 9.11 1.69
N PHE A 254 -21.19 10.21 1.55
CA PHE A 254 -21.12 11.32 2.51
C PHE A 254 -21.67 10.95 3.90
N LYS A 255 -22.81 10.27 3.95
CA LYS A 255 -23.40 9.80 5.22
C LYS A 255 -22.46 8.83 5.92
N LYS A 256 -21.98 7.84 5.18
CA LYS A 256 -21.06 6.83 5.71
C LYS A 256 -19.74 7.44 6.20
N ARG A 257 -19.27 8.51 5.56
CA ARG A 257 -18.11 9.28 6.02
C ARG A 257 -18.35 9.88 7.41
N ILE A 258 -19.51 10.49 7.63
CA ILE A 258 -19.85 11.08 8.95
C ILE A 258 -19.83 10.00 10.02
N ASP A 259 -20.46 8.86 9.77
CA ASP A 259 -20.47 7.73 10.69
C ASP A 259 -19.05 7.23 10.97
N ASN A 260 -18.19 7.15 9.96
CA ASN A 260 -16.79 6.75 10.09
C ASN A 260 -15.91 7.72 10.89
N LEU A 261 -16.24 9.01 10.89
CA LEU A 261 -15.53 9.98 11.73
C LEU A 261 -15.73 9.71 13.23
N TYR A 262 -16.89 9.18 13.61
CA TYR A 262 -17.17 8.79 15.01
C TYR A 262 -16.36 7.57 15.47
N HIS A 263 -15.87 6.74 14.54
CA HIS A 263 -14.98 5.62 14.85
C HIS A 263 -13.51 6.01 14.95
N THR A 264 -13.17 7.29 14.72
CA THR A 264 -11.78 7.73 14.61
C THR A 264 -11.35 8.51 15.84
N ASP A 265 -10.32 8.03 16.54
CA ASP A 265 -9.82 8.65 17.77
C ASP A 265 -8.87 9.81 17.48
N ILE A 266 -7.97 9.64 16.49
CA ILE A 266 -7.06 10.69 16.03
C ILE A 266 -7.25 10.91 14.55
N LEU A 267 -7.91 12.03 14.21
CA LEU A 267 -8.20 12.40 12.84
C LEU A 267 -7.19 13.44 12.33
N ILE A 268 -6.53 13.13 11.22
CA ILE A 268 -5.60 14.00 10.50
C ILE A 268 -6.24 14.38 9.17
N GLU A 269 -6.58 15.66 9.01
CA GLU A 269 -7.23 16.19 7.81
C GLU A 269 -6.40 17.31 7.19
N PRO A 270 -5.62 17.02 6.14
CA PRO A 270 -4.94 18.05 5.35
C PRO A 270 -5.93 18.95 4.62
N ASP A 271 -5.66 20.25 4.61
CA ASP A 271 -6.46 21.21 3.82
C ASP A 271 -6.11 21.13 2.33
N VAL A 272 -6.74 20.18 1.66
CA VAL A 272 -6.57 19.89 0.23
C VAL A 272 -7.85 20.11 -0.56
N SER A 273 -8.80 20.88 -0.03
CA SER A 273 -10.10 21.12 -0.68
C SER A 273 -9.97 21.70 -2.09
N ASN A 274 -9.06 22.65 -2.28
CA ASN A 274 -8.85 23.37 -3.54
C ASN A 274 -7.95 22.60 -4.54
N GLU A 275 -7.46 21.42 -4.16
CA GLU A 275 -6.60 20.64 -5.03
C GLU A 275 -7.40 19.67 -5.90
N SER A 276 -6.96 19.46 -7.14
CA SER A 276 -7.58 18.45 -8.02
C SER A 276 -7.08 17.05 -7.67
N MET A 277 -8.00 16.08 -7.60
CA MET A 277 -7.65 14.67 -7.40
C MET A 277 -6.90 14.05 -8.61
N LEU A 278 -6.92 14.71 -9.76
CA LEU A 278 -6.29 14.23 -11.00
C LEU A 278 -5.02 15.01 -11.37
N ASN A 279 -4.61 16.01 -10.59
CA ASN A 279 -3.39 16.78 -10.87
C ASN A 279 -2.20 16.16 -10.12
N PHE A 280 -1.39 15.41 -10.85
CA PHE A 280 -0.16 14.79 -10.37
C PHE A 280 1.09 15.54 -10.86
N SER A 281 1.01 16.86 -11.15
CA SER A 281 2.20 17.63 -11.44
C SER A 281 3.12 17.68 -10.22
N LYS A 282 4.42 17.80 -10.46
CA LYS A 282 5.41 17.81 -9.37
C LYS A 282 5.11 18.93 -8.36
N GLU A 283 4.73 20.09 -8.84
CA GLU A 283 4.37 21.26 -8.03
C GLU A 283 3.17 20.95 -7.12
N THR A 284 2.14 20.29 -7.66
CA THR A 284 0.96 19.89 -6.88
C THR A 284 1.33 18.84 -5.84
N LEU A 285 2.14 17.82 -6.19
CA LEU A 285 2.59 16.81 -5.26
C LEU A 285 3.40 17.41 -4.10
N ASP A 286 4.29 18.36 -4.39
CA ASP A 286 5.07 19.07 -3.37
C ASP A 286 4.14 19.86 -2.42
N GLN A 287 3.15 20.58 -2.94
CA GLN A 287 2.17 21.31 -2.14
C GLN A 287 1.31 20.39 -1.27
N LEU A 288 0.82 19.30 -1.84
CA LEU A 288 0.05 18.29 -1.12
C LEU A 288 0.86 17.68 0.03
N PHE A 289 2.13 17.38 -0.20
CA PHE A 289 3.02 16.84 0.82
C PHE A 289 3.25 17.85 1.96
N ILE A 290 3.45 19.14 1.65
CA ILE A 290 3.61 20.21 2.65
C ILE A 290 2.33 20.36 3.48
N LYS A 291 1.16 20.40 2.84
CA LYS A 291 -0.15 20.49 3.53
C LYS A 291 -0.38 19.27 4.43
N GLY A 292 -0.02 18.07 3.94
CA GLY A 292 -0.08 16.83 4.72
C GLY A 292 0.81 16.88 5.97
N ARG A 293 2.04 17.35 5.82
CA ARG A 293 2.97 17.50 6.94
C ARG A 293 2.43 18.47 7.98
N LYS A 294 1.90 19.61 7.57
CA LYS A 294 1.25 20.57 8.48
C LYS A 294 0.13 19.92 9.28
N ALA A 295 -0.74 19.17 8.61
CA ALA A 295 -1.86 18.47 9.26
C ALA A 295 -1.38 17.37 10.23
N ALA A 296 -0.43 16.53 9.83
CA ALA A 296 0.12 15.47 10.67
C ALA A 296 0.76 16.06 11.94
N TYR A 297 1.60 17.08 11.80
CA TYR A 297 2.27 17.72 12.94
C TYR A 297 1.31 18.52 13.84
N SER A 298 0.14 18.93 13.36
CA SER A 298 -0.90 19.52 14.23
C SER A 298 -1.46 18.51 15.24
N LYS A 299 -1.24 17.20 15.02
CA LYS A 299 -1.64 16.11 15.90
C LYS A 299 -0.48 15.49 16.68
N LEU A 300 0.71 16.08 16.60
CA LEU A 300 1.92 15.57 17.25
C LEU A 300 1.70 15.30 18.74
N ASP A 301 1.14 16.26 19.48
CA ASP A 301 0.93 16.11 20.93
C ASP A 301 -0.04 14.96 21.27
N GLN A 302 -1.07 14.74 20.41
CA GLN A 302 -2.01 13.64 20.60
C GLN A 302 -1.33 12.30 20.34
N LEU A 303 -0.51 12.21 19.30
CA LEU A 303 0.24 10.99 18.97
C LEU A 303 1.35 10.68 19.99
N VAL A 304 2.01 11.71 20.53
CA VAL A 304 2.99 11.54 21.61
C VAL A 304 2.30 11.01 22.87
N LYS A 305 1.17 11.60 23.28
CA LYS A 305 0.39 11.12 24.43
C LYS A 305 -0.11 9.68 24.21
N LEU A 306 -0.56 9.36 23.01
CA LEU A 306 -0.93 7.99 22.67
C LEU A 306 0.27 7.06 22.89
N LYS A 307 1.44 7.37 22.32
CA LYS A 307 2.65 6.56 22.51
C LYS A 307 3.00 6.37 23.99
N GLU A 308 2.96 7.44 24.78
CA GLU A 308 3.23 7.39 26.23
C GLU A 308 2.23 6.49 26.96
N SER A 309 0.94 6.54 26.58
CA SER A 309 -0.12 5.72 27.20
C SER A 309 0.00 4.24 26.90
N LEU A 310 0.64 3.88 25.80
CA LEU A 310 0.84 2.49 25.41
C LEU A 310 1.79 1.75 26.38
N ASN A 311 2.56 2.46 27.20
CA ASN A 311 3.48 1.91 28.21
C ASN A 311 4.38 0.79 27.69
N ILE A 312 4.68 0.83 26.39
CA ILE A 312 5.49 -0.17 25.74
C ILE A 312 6.93 0.24 25.88
N ASP A 313 7.70 -0.46 26.72
CA ASP A 313 9.13 -0.64 26.50
C ASP A 313 9.27 -1.44 25.19
N ILE A 314 8.98 -0.77 24.08
CA ILE A 314 9.26 -1.36 22.77
C ILE A 314 10.78 -1.50 22.74
N PRO A 315 11.31 -2.72 22.59
CA PRO A 315 12.67 -2.85 22.11
C PRO A 315 12.71 -1.96 20.88
N ILE A 316 13.57 -0.95 20.87
CA ILE A 316 13.56 0.08 19.82
C ILE A 316 13.84 -0.64 18.51
N TYR A 317 12.75 -1.01 17.79
CA TYR A 317 12.86 -1.48 16.42
C TYR A 317 13.41 -0.31 15.63
N THR A 318 14.69 -0.38 15.39
CA THR A 318 15.37 0.65 14.64
C THR A 318 15.10 0.34 13.19
N THR A 319 14.27 1.11 12.52
CA THR A 319 14.17 1.02 11.06
C THR A 319 15.53 1.42 10.48
N LEU A 320 15.91 0.82 9.37
CA LEU A 320 17.17 1.14 8.70
C LEU A 320 17.29 2.66 8.42
N SER A 321 16.17 3.33 8.20
CA SER A 321 16.08 4.78 7.99
C SER A 321 16.43 5.59 9.23
N SER A 322 16.13 5.10 10.44
CA SER A 322 16.39 5.82 11.70
C SER A 322 17.84 5.70 12.18
N ILE A 323 18.65 4.81 11.60
CA ILE A 323 20.08 4.73 11.86
C ILE A 323 20.73 6.00 11.29
N LYS A 324 21.24 6.88 12.17
CA LYS A 324 21.83 8.17 11.76
C LYS A 324 23.16 8.02 11.00
N THR A 325 23.90 6.97 11.29
CA THR A 325 25.21 6.67 10.66
C THR A 325 25.02 5.93 9.35
N ASN A 326 25.87 6.20 8.37
CA ASN A 326 25.86 5.45 7.12
C ASN A 326 26.43 4.02 7.26
N ILE A 327 27.24 3.79 8.29
CA ILE A 327 27.83 2.50 8.64
C ILE A 327 27.29 2.10 10.01
N PHE A 328 26.84 0.87 10.15
CA PHE A 328 26.40 0.27 11.41
C PHE A 328 26.95 -1.14 11.57
N THR A 329 26.99 -1.61 12.79
CA THR A 329 27.55 -2.90 13.14
C THR A 329 26.43 -3.86 13.54
N ILE A 330 26.39 -5.03 12.93
CA ILE A 330 25.53 -6.14 13.35
C ILE A 330 26.38 -7.08 14.20
N SER A 331 26.07 -7.15 15.49
CA SER A 331 26.80 -7.98 16.45
C SER A 331 26.25 -9.41 16.52
N ASP A 332 24.99 -9.59 16.17
CA ASP A 332 24.34 -10.92 16.20
C ASP A 332 23.27 -11.03 15.13
N ILE A 333 23.01 -12.26 14.66
CA ILE A 333 22.00 -12.56 13.63
C ILE A 333 21.18 -13.76 14.08
N VAL A 334 19.89 -13.53 14.30
CA VAL A 334 18.90 -14.55 14.63
C VAL A 334 18.05 -14.83 13.38
N ILE A 335 18.04 -16.07 12.93
CA ILE A 335 17.27 -16.49 11.77
C ILE A 335 16.14 -17.41 12.25
N THR A 336 14.91 -16.99 11.99
CA THR A 336 13.70 -17.78 12.25
C THR A 336 13.11 -18.25 10.91
N SER A 337 12.70 -19.50 10.85
CA SER A 337 12.05 -20.06 9.67
C SER A 337 11.03 -21.12 10.08
N ASN A 338 9.88 -21.13 9.42
CA ASN A 338 8.82 -22.13 9.63
C ASN A 338 9.17 -23.51 9.05
N ASN A 339 10.16 -23.58 8.15
CA ASN A 339 10.70 -24.84 7.62
C ASN A 339 12.21 -24.84 7.82
N ASN A 340 12.79 -26.00 8.19
CA ASN A 340 14.24 -26.20 8.38
C ASN A 340 15.06 -25.70 7.19
N VAL A 341 15.37 -24.42 7.16
CA VAL A 341 16.17 -23.81 6.09
C VAL A 341 17.63 -24.03 6.38
N THR A 342 18.26 -24.85 5.58
CA THR A 342 19.64 -25.33 5.80
C THR A 342 20.72 -24.39 5.25
N SER A 343 20.40 -23.32 4.54
CA SER A 343 21.46 -22.46 3.97
C SER A 343 21.03 -21.05 3.61
N ILE A 344 21.29 -20.11 4.49
CA ILE A 344 21.42 -18.69 4.10
C ILE A 344 22.92 -18.38 4.08
N ASN A 345 23.57 -18.76 2.99
CA ASN A 345 25.00 -18.63 2.85
C ASN A 345 25.47 -17.17 2.94
N GLN A 346 24.64 -16.19 2.61
CA GLN A 346 25.01 -14.77 2.56
C GLN A 346 25.28 -14.13 3.93
N PHE A 347 24.74 -14.69 5.02
CA PHE A 347 25.04 -14.23 6.37
C PHE A 347 25.77 -15.30 7.23
N LYS A 348 25.72 -16.60 6.84
CA LYS A 348 26.40 -17.67 7.56
C LYS A 348 27.92 -17.69 7.40
N GLU A 349 28.44 -17.18 6.30
CA GLU A 349 29.89 -17.19 6.00
C GLU A 349 30.61 -15.91 6.47
N THR A 350 29.88 -14.94 7.02
CA THR A 350 30.48 -13.70 7.52
C THR A 350 30.78 -13.80 9.01
N SER A 351 32.04 -13.54 9.36
CA SER A 351 32.44 -13.42 10.77
C SER A 351 31.74 -12.21 11.41
N LEU A 352 31.02 -12.45 12.49
CA LEU A 352 30.46 -11.37 13.33
C LEU A 352 31.57 -10.78 14.22
N PRO A 353 31.54 -9.48 14.52
CA PRO A 353 30.55 -8.48 14.14
C PRO A 353 30.72 -8.00 12.68
N LEU A 354 29.59 -7.81 11.98
CA LEU A 354 29.54 -7.40 10.59
C LEU A 354 29.30 -5.89 10.48
N LYS A 355 30.28 -5.14 9.93
CA LYS A 355 30.11 -3.71 9.61
C LYS A 355 29.61 -3.54 8.19
N LEU A 356 28.48 -2.86 8.03
CA LEU A 356 27.82 -2.63 6.75
C LEU A 356 27.37 -1.19 6.60
N THR A 357 27.41 -0.70 5.38
CA THR A 357 26.62 0.47 4.99
C THR A 357 25.14 0.08 4.82
N LYS A 358 24.24 1.06 4.86
CA LYS A 358 22.81 0.81 4.59
C LYS A 358 22.59 0.17 3.22
N ASN A 359 23.33 0.58 2.21
CA ASN A 359 23.20 0.03 0.85
C ASN A 359 23.68 -1.42 0.79
N GLU A 360 24.82 -1.75 1.36
CA GLU A 360 25.29 -3.14 1.43
C GLU A 360 24.33 -4.06 2.18
N PHE A 361 23.69 -3.55 3.23
CA PHE A 361 22.65 -4.29 3.94
C PHE A 361 21.43 -4.57 3.07
N LEU A 362 20.92 -3.54 2.36
CA LEU A 362 19.79 -3.68 1.45
C LEU A 362 20.13 -4.60 0.27
N ASP A 363 21.34 -4.52 -0.27
CA ASP A 363 21.82 -5.40 -1.32
C ASP A 363 21.86 -6.86 -0.86
N LYS A 364 22.33 -7.12 0.36
CA LYS A 364 22.30 -8.47 0.94
C LYS A 364 20.87 -8.99 1.10
N LEU A 365 19.92 -8.18 1.59
CA LEU A 365 18.52 -8.55 1.68
C LEU A 365 17.90 -8.77 0.28
N SER A 366 18.23 -7.92 -0.69
CA SER A 366 17.77 -8.06 -2.07
C SER A 366 18.26 -9.36 -2.70
N ASN A 367 19.52 -9.73 -2.45
CA ASN A 367 20.10 -10.98 -2.95
C ASN A 367 19.41 -12.21 -2.33
N ILE A 368 19.02 -12.15 -1.05
CA ILE A 368 18.20 -13.22 -0.43
C ILE A 368 16.83 -13.29 -1.11
N ARG A 369 16.19 -12.14 -1.36
CA ARG A 369 14.89 -12.07 -2.06
C ARG A 369 14.98 -12.60 -3.50
N SER A 370 16.07 -12.36 -4.19
CA SER A 370 16.25 -12.81 -5.58
C SER A 370 16.56 -14.30 -5.71
N SER A 371 16.92 -14.99 -4.64
CA SER A 371 17.23 -16.43 -4.66
C SER A 371 16.02 -17.34 -4.89
N TYR A 372 14.80 -16.79 -4.94
CA TYR A 372 13.51 -17.50 -5.14
C TYR A 372 13.22 -18.63 -4.13
N GLU A 373 13.99 -18.74 -3.06
CA GLU A 373 13.81 -19.78 -2.06
C GLU A 373 12.82 -19.36 -0.95
N TYR A 374 12.46 -18.06 -0.89
CA TYR A 374 11.65 -17.49 0.19
C TYR A 374 10.46 -16.70 -0.35
N ILE A 375 9.27 -16.97 0.20
CA ILE A 375 8.03 -16.24 -0.10
C ILE A 375 8.01 -14.91 0.65
N ASN A 376 8.49 -14.93 1.89
CA ASN A 376 8.46 -13.77 2.76
C ASN A 376 9.81 -13.62 3.47
N ILE A 377 10.34 -12.41 3.45
CA ILE A 377 11.56 -12.05 4.17
C ILE A 377 11.25 -10.81 4.98
N GLN A 378 11.16 -10.99 6.28
CA GLN A 378 11.05 -9.89 7.23
C GLN A 378 12.37 -9.74 7.96
N TYR A 379 12.74 -8.51 8.28
CA TYR A 379 13.89 -8.24 9.12
C TYR A 379 13.56 -7.21 10.19
N GLN A 380 14.20 -7.35 11.32
CA GLN A 380 14.13 -6.43 12.43
C GLN A 380 15.54 -6.17 12.95
N LEU A 381 15.85 -4.92 13.27
CA LEU A 381 17.12 -4.52 13.86
C LEU A 381 16.87 -4.08 15.31
N PHE A 382 17.43 -4.82 16.27
CA PHE A 382 17.41 -4.43 17.66
C PHE A 382 18.70 -3.69 17.99
N LYS A 383 18.56 -2.53 18.59
CA LYS A 383 19.71 -1.74 19.02
C LYS A 383 20.20 -2.26 20.38
N ASN A 384 21.48 -2.64 20.45
CA ASN A 384 22.19 -3.00 21.67
C ASN A 384 23.28 -1.95 21.87
N ASP A 385 23.11 -1.01 22.78
CA ASP A 385 24.07 0.09 23.04
C ASP A 385 24.62 0.76 21.76
N SER A 386 25.73 0.26 21.23
CA SER A 386 26.42 0.76 20.02
C SER A 386 26.13 -0.07 18.76
N ASP A 387 25.63 -1.29 18.89
CA ASP A 387 25.53 -2.28 17.83
C ASP A 387 24.06 -2.73 17.61
N TYR A 388 23.84 -3.62 16.65
CA TYR A 388 22.51 -4.11 16.33
C TYR A 388 22.47 -5.63 16.27
N THR A 389 21.39 -6.23 16.76
CA THR A 389 21.03 -7.62 16.49
C THR A 389 20.06 -7.63 15.32
N LEU A 390 20.37 -8.39 14.29
CA LEU A 390 19.50 -8.61 13.14
C LEU A 390 18.64 -9.85 13.36
N ILE A 391 17.31 -9.71 13.33
CA ILE A 391 16.38 -10.84 13.26
C ILE A 391 15.87 -10.93 11.84
N LEU A 392 16.08 -12.09 11.21
CA LEU A 392 15.54 -12.44 9.90
C LEU A 392 14.47 -13.51 10.07
N SER A 393 13.24 -13.20 9.69
CA SER A 393 12.16 -14.16 9.57
C SER A 393 11.96 -14.53 8.11
N LEU A 394 12.07 -15.80 7.80
CA LEU A 394 12.07 -16.33 6.43
C LEU A 394 11.03 -17.43 6.30
N ASP A 395 10.08 -17.23 5.39
CA ASP A 395 9.13 -18.26 5.01
C ASP A 395 9.58 -18.87 3.68
N ALA A 396 9.95 -20.16 3.73
CA ALA A 396 10.39 -20.87 2.54
C ALA A 396 9.22 -21.16 1.59
N VAL A 397 9.47 -21.06 0.30
CA VAL A 397 8.53 -21.52 -0.73
C VAL A 397 8.45 -23.05 -0.63
N SER A 398 7.25 -23.60 -0.39
CA SER A 398 7.04 -25.01 -0.73
C SER A 398 7.33 -25.16 -2.23
N LYS A 399 8.20 -26.10 -2.59
CA LYS A 399 8.71 -26.31 -3.97
C LYS A 399 7.59 -26.70 -4.96
N ASN A 400 6.68 -25.79 -5.23
CA ASN A 400 5.75 -25.91 -6.36
C ASN A 400 6.30 -25.05 -7.49
N PHE A 401 7.16 -25.65 -8.30
CA PHE A 401 7.62 -25.02 -9.53
C PHE A 401 6.44 -24.77 -10.45
N ILE A 402 6.39 -23.60 -11.08
CA ILE A 402 5.52 -23.37 -12.24
C ILE A 402 6.06 -24.24 -13.37
N ASN A 403 5.49 -25.45 -13.54
CA ASN A 403 5.89 -26.35 -14.59
C ASN A 403 5.41 -25.91 -15.98
N LYS A 404 4.45 -24.97 -16.06
CA LYS A 404 3.89 -24.51 -17.32
C LYS A 404 3.23 -23.15 -17.17
N VAL A 405 3.61 -22.17 -17.98
CA VAL A 405 2.88 -20.94 -18.20
C VAL A 405 2.11 -21.09 -19.51
N THR A 406 0.78 -21.05 -19.43
CA THR A 406 -0.07 -21.02 -20.63
C THR A 406 -0.63 -19.63 -20.77
N ILE A 407 -0.32 -18.94 -21.85
CA ILE A 407 -0.91 -17.67 -22.23
C ILE A 407 -2.13 -17.99 -23.09
N THR A 408 -3.34 -17.86 -22.53
CA THR A 408 -4.59 -18.01 -23.26
C THR A 408 -5.14 -16.62 -23.62
N GLY A 409 -5.68 -16.47 -24.80
CA GLY A 409 -6.31 -15.22 -25.25
C GLY A 409 -5.76 -14.64 -26.55
N ASN A 410 -4.98 -15.40 -27.30
CA ASN A 410 -4.40 -14.94 -28.57
C ASN A 410 -4.99 -15.64 -29.79
N ASP A 411 -6.23 -16.12 -29.71
CA ASP A 411 -6.90 -16.86 -30.80
C ASP A 411 -7.24 -15.99 -32.03
N LYS A 412 -6.72 -14.75 -32.11
CA LYS A 412 -6.96 -13.81 -33.22
C LYS A 412 -5.68 -13.25 -33.85
N LEU A 413 -4.59 -13.98 -33.82
CA LEU A 413 -3.36 -13.62 -34.57
C LEU A 413 -3.03 -14.62 -35.68
N SER A 414 -4.04 -15.27 -36.25
CA SER A 414 -3.89 -15.98 -37.53
C SER A 414 -4.81 -15.35 -38.56
N THR A 415 -4.35 -14.35 -39.21
CA THR A 415 -4.43 -14.01 -40.64
C THR A 415 -3.77 -12.68 -40.88
#